data_d93d4d9f72c888db4976b9dae9173166
#
_entry.id   d93d4d9f72c888db4976b9dae9173166
#
_cell.length_a   1.000
_cell.length_b   1.000
_cell.length_c   1.000
_cell.angle_alpha   90.00
_cell.angle_beta   90.00
_cell.angle_gamma   90.00
#
_symmetry.space_group_name_H-M   'P 1'
#
loop_
_entity.id
_entity.type
_entity.pdbx_description
1 polymer ?
#
loop_
_entity_poly.entity_id
_entity_poly.type
_entity_poly.pdbx_seq_one_letter_code
_entity_poly.pdbx_strand_id
1 'polypeptide(L)'
;MKMDILQKLKRYRKKIWLFFLLTVFLCGACRAAYVTGARSGHVTIRELDSLQLEDCTKLMVVAHPDDETLWGGAHLLDGKYFVVCLTNGYNKVRRQEFLNAIKESGNKGLILRYPDKVRGERSKWVGDKKDIIKDLDTILTYKHW
;
A
#
# COMPACT_ATOMS: atom_id res chain seq x y z
N MET A 1 2.42 -38.97 44.63
CA MET A 1 3.45 -37.98 44.20
C MET A 1 3.68 -37.93 42.68
N LYS A 2 3.88 -39.04 41.94
CA LYS A 2 4.08 -39.02 40.46
C LYS A 2 2.88 -38.55 39.63
N MET A 3 1.64 -38.83 40.07
CA MET A 3 0.41 -38.38 39.35
C MET A 3 0.21 -36.86 39.37
N ASP A 4 0.56 -36.17 40.42
CA ASP A 4 0.42 -34.71 40.57
C ASP A 4 1.37 -33.93 39.63
N ILE A 5 2.58 -34.45 39.44
CA ILE A 5 3.58 -33.87 38.52
C ILE A 5 3.10 -33.97 37.05
N LEU A 6 2.54 -35.12 36.66
CA LEU A 6 2.01 -35.33 35.31
C LEU A 6 0.81 -34.45 34.99
N GLN A 7 -0.07 -34.20 35.96
CA GLN A 7 -1.19 -33.28 35.80
C GLN A 7 -0.72 -31.82 35.68
N LYS A 8 0.27 -31.41 36.46
CA LYS A 8 0.90 -30.10 36.36
C LYS A 8 1.54 -29.90 35.01
N LEU A 9 2.31 -30.88 34.49
CA LEU A 9 2.92 -30.82 33.15
C LEU A 9 1.88 -30.70 32.02
N LYS A 10 0.78 -31.45 32.08
CA LYS A 10 -0.34 -31.34 31.13
C LYS A 10 -0.98 -29.94 31.14
N ARG A 11 -1.13 -29.35 32.34
CA ARG A 11 -1.68 -27.97 32.49
C ARG A 11 -0.74 -26.92 31.93
N TYR A 12 0.58 -27.07 32.12
CA TYR A 12 1.59 -26.17 31.52
C TYR A 12 1.63 -26.29 30.01
N ARG A 13 1.59 -27.50 29.46
CA ARG A 13 1.51 -27.71 28.00
C ARG A 13 0.27 -27.02 27.40
N LYS A 14 -0.90 -27.15 28.02
CA LYS A 14 -2.11 -26.46 27.56
C LYS A 14 -1.96 -24.92 27.60
N LYS A 15 -1.35 -24.36 28.64
CA LYS A 15 -1.10 -22.91 28.72
C LYS A 15 -0.11 -22.44 27.66
N ILE A 16 0.95 -23.20 27.38
CA ILE A 16 1.92 -22.87 26.32
C ILE A 16 1.24 -22.91 24.94
N TRP A 17 0.42 -23.93 24.67
CA TRP A 17 -0.34 -24.01 23.42
C TRP A 17 -1.35 -22.87 23.27
N LEU A 18 -2.05 -22.52 24.35
CA LEU A 18 -2.98 -21.39 24.32
C LEU A 18 -2.26 -20.07 24.07
N PHE A 19 -1.10 -19.86 24.70
CA PHE A 19 -0.26 -18.69 24.48
C PHE A 19 0.25 -18.63 23.02
N PHE A 20 0.69 -19.75 22.47
CA PHE A 20 1.14 -19.85 21.08
C PHE A 20 -0.01 -19.54 20.10
N LEU A 21 -1.21 -20.09 20.31
CA LEU A 21 -2.38 -19.78 19.49
C LEU A 21 -2.76 -18.29 19.59
N LEU A 22 -2.69 -17.70 20.77
CA LEU A 22 -2.98 -16.29 20.99
C LEU A 22 -1.97 -15.39 20.26
N THR A 23 -0.67 -15.74 20.29
CA THR A 23 0.38 -14.98 19.57
C THR A 23 0.20 -15.09 18.07
N VAL A 24 -0.12 -16.27 17.53
CA VAL A 24 -0.41 -16.44 16.10
C VAL A 24 -1.64 -15.66 15.69
N PHE A 25 -2.70 -15.66 16.50
CA PHE A 25 -3.91 -14.88 16.23
C PHE A 25 -3.65 -13.37 16.27
N LEU A 26 -2.90 -12.88 17.27
CA LEU A 26 -2.50 -11.47 17.36
C LEU A 26 -1.62 -11.03 16.19
N CYS A 27 -0.64 -11.86 15.79
CA CYS A 27 0.16 -11.60 14.58
C CYS A 27 -0.70 -11.55 13.32
N GLY A 28 -1.67 -12.47 13.17
CA GLY A 28 -2.61 -12.47 12.06
C GLY A 28 -3.50 -11.22 12.05
N ALA A 29 -4.02 -10.82 13.20
CA ALA A 29 -4.82 -9.61 13.36
C ALA A 29 -4.01 -8.33 13.08
N CYS A 30 -2.77 -8.23 13.57
CA CYS A 30 -1.87 -7.13 13.26
C CYS A 30 -1.56 -7.04 11.76
N ARG A 31 -1.33 -8.19 11.10
CA ARG A 31 -1.10 -8.23 9.65
C ARG A 31 -2.35 -7.82 8.87
N ALA A 32 -3.53 -8.27 9.27
CA ALA A 32 -4.79 -7.85 8.68
C ALA A 32 -5.00 -6.34 8.85
N ALA A 33 -4.78 -5.79 10.05
CA ALA A 33 -4.87 -4.35 10.31
C ALA A 33 -3.85 -3.52 9.51
N TYR A 34 -2.65 -4.06 9.28
CA TYR A 34 -1.63 -3.43 8.45
C TYR A 34 -2.07 -3.30 6.98
N VAL A 35 -2.80 -4.30 6.46
CA VAL A 35 -3.26 -4.35 5.07
C VAL A 35 -4.61 -3.62 4.87
N THR A 36 -5.46 -3.52 5.91
CA THR A 36 -6.82 -2.95 5.81
C THR A 36 -6.86 -1.47 5.42
N GLY A 37 -5.75 -0.75 5.51
CA GLY A 37 -5.67 0.62 5.00
C GLY A 37 -5.18 0.72 3.55
N ALA A 38 -4.84 -0.41 2.91
CA ALA A 38 -4.43 -0.42 1.53
C ALA A 38 -5.65 -0.36 0.61
N ARG A 39 -5.49 0.32 -0.52
CA ARG A 39 -6.49 0.34 -1.57
C ARG A 39 -6.82 -1.06 -2.03
N SER A 40 -8.10 -1.36 -2.22
CA SER A 40 -8.61 -2.62 -2.79
C SER A 40 -9.32 -2.35 -4.11
N GLY A 41 -9.10 -3.20 -5.12
CA GLY A 41 -9.73 -3.06 -6.44
C GLY A 41 -9.01 -2.10 -7.38
N HIS A 42 -9.64 -1.86 -8.53
CA HIS A 42 -9.16 -0.95 -9.57
C HIS A 42 -9.45 0.51 -9.25
N VAL A 43 -8.75 1.41 -9.97
CA VAL A 43 -9.08 2.84 -9.99
C VAL A 43 -10.48 3.02 -10.57
N THR A 44 -11.27 3.87 -9.94
CA THR A 44 -12.62 4.20 -10.39
C THR A 44 -12.76 5.70 -10.60
N ILE A 45 -13.65 6.10 -11.50
CA ILE A 45 -13.98 7.52 -11.73
C ILE A 45 -14.41 8.19 -10.44
N ARG A 46 -15.26 7.54 -9.62
CA ARG A 46 -15.69 8.08 -8.31
C ARG A 46 -14.51 8.36 -7.37
N GLU A 47 -13.48 7.51 -7.40
CA GLU A 47 -12.27 7.75 -6.60
C GLU A 47 -11.50 8.96 -7.11
N LEU A 48 -11.35 9.11 -8.43
CA LEU A 48 -10.70 10.26 -9.05
C LEU A 48 -11.47 11.56 -8.75
N ASP A 49 -12.80 11.55 -8.84
CA ASP A 49 -13.66 12.68 -8.47
C ASP A 49 -13.44 13.10 -7.02
N SER A 50 -13.27 12.15 -6.10
CA SER A 50 -13.05 12.43 -4.68
C SER A 50 -11.71 13.13 -4.39
N LEU A 51 -10.75 13.06 -5.30
CA LEU A 51 -9.43 13.69 -5.16
C LEU A 51 -9.42 15.19 -5.53
N GLN A 52 -10.52 15.70 -6.12
CA GLN A 52 -10.63 17.10 -6.53
C GLN A 52 -9.46 17.51 -7.45
N LEU A 53 -9.42 16.90 -8.64
CA LEU A 53 -8.31 17.04 -9.59
C LEU A 53 -8.50 18.17 -10.61
N GLU A 54 -9.45 19.07 -10.39
CA GLU A 54 -9.80 20.16 -11.32
C GLU A 54 -8.59 21.05 -11.64
N ASP A 55 -7.81 21.38 -10.62
CA ASP A 55 -6.63 22.23 -10.73
C ASP A 55 -5.39 21.51 -11.25
N CYS A 56 -5.41 20.18 -11.32
CA CYS A 56 -4.29 19.41 -11.84
C CYS A 56 -4.30 19.43 -13.37
N THR A 57 -3.24 19.94 -13.97
CA THR A 57 -3.07 20.04 -15.44
C THR A 57 -1.96 19.13 -15.96
N LYS A 58 -1.29 18.40 -15.09
CA LYS A 58 -0.14 17.54 -15.39
C LYS A 58 -0.26 16.22 -14.65
N LEU A 59 0.08 15.14 -15.33
CA LEU A 59 0.14 13.80 -14.75
C LEU A 59 1.58 13.35 -14.62
N MET A 60 1.95 12.82 -13.46
CA MET A 60 3.22 12.14 -13.24
C MET A 60 2.93 10.71 -12.78
N VAL A 61 3.54 9.73 -13.42
CA VAL A 61 3.44 8.32 -13.02
C VAL A 61 4.81 7.84 -12.60
N VAL A 62 4.89 7.33 -11.37
CA VAL A 62 6.14 6.81 -10.78
C VAL A 62 5.97 5.37 -10.33
N ALA A 63 7.06 4.63 -10.29
CA ALA A 63 7.03 3.21 -9.92
C ALA A 63 6.95 3.01 -8.40
N HIS A 64 7.76 3.74 -7.64
CA HIS A 64 7.89 3.54 -6.18
C HIS A 64 7.66 4.84 -5.41
N PRO A 65 7.26 4.75 -4.14
CA PRO A 65 7.20 5.90 -3.25
C PRO A 65 8.63 6.39 -2.96
N ASP A 66 9.00 7.53 -3.43
CA ASP A 66 10.24 8.30 -3.42
C ASP A 66 10.71 8.73 -4.82
N ASP A 67 10.35 8.00 -5.88
CA ASP A 67 10.70 8.36 -7.26
C ASP A 67 10.18 9.76 -7.63
N GLU A 68 9.00 10.16 -7.14
CA GLU A 68 8.42 11.48 -7.36
C GLU A 68 9.30 12.60 -6.82
N THR A 69 9.98 12.35 -5.71
CA THR A 69 10.88 13.31 -5.08
C THR A 69 12.28 13.24 -5.66
N LEU A 70 12.83 12.04 -5.82
CA LEU A 70 14.20 11.82 -6.30
C LEU A 70 14.39 12.25 -7.76
N TRP A 71 13.40 11.95 -8.61
CA TRP A 71 13.52 12.17 -10.06
C TRP A 71 12.59 13.27 -10.56
N GLY A 72 11.45 13.46 -9.89
CA GLY A 72 10.42 14.42 -10.27
C GLY A 72 10.36 15.67 -9.38
N GLY A 73 11.19 15.79 -8.34
CA GLY A 73 11.05 16.82 -7.31
C GLY A 73 11.02 18.25 -7.85
N ALA A 74 11.88 18.58 -8.82
CA ALA A 74 11.88 19.89 -9.45
C ALA A 74 10.55 20.19 -10.18
N HIS A 75 9.93 19.19 -10.80
CA HIS A 75 8.64 19.31 -11.44
C HIS A 75 7.50 19.51 -10.42
N LEU A 76 7.57 18.85 -9.27
CA LEU A 76 6.57 18.99 -8.22
C LEU A 76 6.50 20.42 -7.66
N LEU A 77 7.61 21.17 -7.66
CA LEU A 77 7.67 22.56 -7.22
C LEU A 77 6.87 23.50 -8.14
N ASP A 78 6.67 23.13 -9.40
CA ASP A 78 5.82 23.88 -10.35
C ASP A 78 4.31 23.73 -10.04
N GLY A 79 3.95 22.74 -9.21
CA GLY A 79 2.57 22.47 -8.80
C GLY A 79 1.69 21.91 -9.90
N LYS A 80 0.39 21.73 -9.58
CA LYS A 80 -0.64 21.27 -10.51
C LYS A 80 -0.45 19.85 -11.06
N TYR A 81 0.34 19.03 -10.38
CA TYR A 81 0.50 17.64 -10.72
C TYR A 81 -0.53 16.76 -10.01
N PHE A 82 -1.04 15.78 -10.75
CA PHE A 82 -1.58 14.57 -10.18
C PHE A 82 -0.51 13.48 -10.27
N VAL A 83 -0.03 13.00 -9.14
CA VAL A 83 1.06 12.02 -9.07
C VAL A 83 0.48 10.66 -8.74
N VAL A 84 0.74 9.66 -9.59
CA VAL A 84 0.31 8.28 -9.41
C VAL A 84 1.51 7.40 -9.14
N CYS A 85 1.60 6.82 -7.95
CA CYS A 85 2.61 5.84 -7.61
C CYS A 85 2.05 4.42 -7.78
N LEU A 86 2.74 3.55 -8.52
CA LEU A 86 2.22 2.22 -8.87
C LEU A 86 2.29 1.22 -7.72
N THR A 87 3.34 1.29 -6.87
CA THR A 87 3.63 0.23 -5.91
C THR A 87 3.48 0.65 -4.46
N ASN A 88 3.52 -0.36 -3.57
CA ASN A 88 3.63 -0.19 -2.12
C ASN A 88 2.44 0.46 -1.40
N GLY A 89 1.31 0.70 -2.05
CA GLY A 89 0.11 1.24 -1.39
C GLY A 89 -0.44 0.38 -0.26
N TYR A 90 -0.08 -0.91 -0.21
CA TYR A 90 -0.38 -1.81 0.89
C TYR A 90 0.53 -1.58 2.12
N ASN A 91 1.70 -0.98 1.94
CA ASN A 91 2.62 -0.65 3.02
C ASN A 91 2.23 0.70 3.64
N LYS A 92 1.71 0.65 4.86
CA LYS A 92 1.17 1.83 5.55
C LYS A 92 2.21 2.96 5.71
N VAL A 93 3.48 2.60 5.99
CA VAL A 93 4.56 3.58 6.16
C VAL A 93 4.88 4.24 4.83
N ARG A 94 5.18 3.43 3.79
CA ARG A 94 5.54 3.96 2.46
C ARG A 94 4.41 4.79 1.84
N ARG A 95 3.16 4.35 2.04
CA ARG A 95 1.99 5.13 1.61
C ARG A 95 1.93 6.49 2.30
N GLN A 96 2.18 6.54 3.61
CA GLN A 96 2.13 7.79 4.35
C GLN A 96 3.28 8.73 3.95
N GLU A 97 4.48 8.20 3.75
CA GLU A 97 5.63 8.95 3.24
C GLU A 97 5.30 9.61 1.89
N PHE A 98 4.82 8.83 0.92
CA PHE A 98 4.39 9.34 -0.38
C PHE A 98 3.32 10.44 -0.25
N LEU A 99 2.24 10.19 0.48
CA LEU A 99 1.14 11.16 0.61
C LEU A 99 1.59 12.44 1.32
N ASN A 100 2.52 12.35 2.27
CA ASN A 100 3.10 13.52 2.92
C ASN A 100 3.94 14.35 1.93
N ALA A 101 4.84 13.70 1.16
CA ALA A 101 5.66 14.39 0.16
C ALA A 101 4.79 15.12 -0.89
N ILE A 102 3.74 14.45 -1.38
CA ILE A 102 2.79 15.05 -2.32
C ILE A 102 2.04 16.23 -1.69
N LYS A 103 1.59 16.10 -0.46
CA LYS A 103 0.90 17.18 0.26
C LYS A 103 1.81 18.38 0.49
N GLU A 104 3.03 18.16 0.95
CA GLU A 104 4.02 19.23 1.19
C GLU A 104 4.37 19.99 -0.09
N SER A 105 4.39 19.30 -1.23
CA SER A 105 4.61 19.93 -2.55
C SER A 105 3.38 20.61 -3.14
N GLY A 106 2.23 20.61 -2.44
CA GLY A 106 0.98 21.22 -2.91
C GLY A 106 0.31 20.50 -4.08
N ASN A 107 0.69 19.26 -4.34
CA ASN A 107 0.16 18.44 -5.42
C ASN A 107 -0.92 17.45 -4.93
N LYS A 108 -1.51 16.69 -5.85
CA LYS A 108 -2.46 15.62 -5.55
C LYS A 108 -1.82 14.27 -5.85
N GLY A 109 -2.15 13.24 -5.06
CA GLY A 109 -1.52 11.93 -5.22
C GLY A 109 -2.44 10.76 -5.03
N LEU A 110 -2.15 9.70 -5.75
CA LEU A 110 -2.78 8.39 -5.63
C LEU A 110 -1.69 7.32 -5.61
N ILE A 111 -1.74 6.42 -4.65
CA ILE A 111 -0.81 5.30 -4.59
C ILE A 111 -1.54 3.98 -4.78
N LEU A 112 -1.10 3.21 -5.77
CA LEU A 112 -1.64 1.92 -6.13
C LEU A 112 -0.98 0.80 -5.31
N ARG A 113 -1.48 -0.42 -5.45
CA ARG A 113 -1.14 -1.56 -4.60
C ARG A 113 -0.21 -2.59 -5.23
N TYR A 114 0.31 -2.32 -6.41
CA TYR A 114 1.12 -3.31 -7.11
C TYR A 114 2.39 -3.64 -6.33
N PRO A 115 2.86 -4.90 -6.38
CA PRO A 115 4.02 -5.31 -5.61
C PRO A 115 5.30 -4.73 -6.21
N ASP A 116 6.15 -4.14 -5.37
CA ASP A 116 7.53 -3.82 -5.73
C ASP A 116 8.37 -5.10 -5.71
N LYS A 117 8.19 -5.93 -4.69
CA LYS A 117 8.94 -7.18 -4.50
C LYS A 117 8.01 -8.35 -4.28
N VAL A 118 8.33 -9.47 -4.91
CA VAL A 118 7.70 -10.77 -4.68
C VAL A 118 8.77 -11.74 -4.20
N ARG A 119 8.59 -12.30 -2.99
CA ARG A 119 9.57 -13.21 -2.34
C ARG A 119 10.99 -12.65 -2.25
N GLY A 120 11.11 -11.34 -2.03
CA GLY A 120 12.40 -10.65 -1.90
C GLY A 120 13.03 -10.18 -3.20
N GLU A 121 12.55 -10.62 -4.35
CA GLU A 121 13.01 -10.19 -5.67
C GLU A 121 12.11 -9.09 -6.25
N ARG A 122 12.66 -8.22 -7.10
CA ARG A 122 11.86 -7.20 -7.80
C ARG A 122 10.78 -7.84 -8.65
N SER A 123 9.57 -7.34 -8.53
CA SER A 123 8.44 -7.82 -9.33
C SER A 123 8.65 -7.47 -10.80
N LYS A 124 8.38 -8.43 -11.68
CA LYS A 124 8.34 -8.22 -13.14
C LYS A 124 6.94 -7.81 -13.61
N TRP A 125 5.96 -7.71 -12.70
CA TRP A 125 4.55 -7.39 -12.94
C TRP A 125 3.87 -8.21 -14.05
N VAL A 126 4.39 -9.40 -14.35
CA VAL A 126 3.84 -10.24 -15.44
C VAL A 126 2.37 -10.58 -15.18
N GLY A 127 2.03 -10.92 -13.92
CA GLY A 127 0.65 -11.20 -13.50
C GLY A 127 -0.22 -9.95 -13.40
N ASP A 128 0.38 -8.82 -13.07
CA ASP A 128 -0.34 -7.56 -12.79
C ASP A 128 -0.49 -6.65 -14.02
N LYS A 129 0.14 -7.00 -15.14
CA LYS A 129 0.21 -6.14 -16.33
C LYS A 129 -1.17 -5.66 -16.82
N LYS A 130 -2.15 -6.56 -16.89
CA LYS A 130 -3.50 -6.21 -17.35
C LYS A 130 -4.19 -5.24 -16.40
N ASP A 131 -4.00 -5.44 -15.11
CA ASP A 131 -4.59 -4.60 -14.07
C ASP A 131 -3.95 -3.23 -14.04
N ILE A 132 -2.62 -3.15 -14.18
CA ILE A 132 -1.87 -1.89 -14.31
C ILE A 132 -2.35 -1.09 -15.52
N ILE A 133 -2.47 -1.74 -16.69
CA ILE A 133 -2.96 -1.09 -17.92
C ILE A 133 -4.37 -0.55 -17.70
N LYS A 134 -5.26 -1.32 -17.10
CA LYS A 134 -6.65 -0.91 -16.82
C LYS A 134 -6.71 0.30 -15.89
N ASP A 135 -5.92 0.30 -14.83
CA ASP A 135 -5.86 1.41 -13.89
C ASP A 135 -5.30 2.68 -14.54
N LEU A 136 -4.22 2.54 -15.32
CA LEU A 136 -3.63 3.66 -16.06
C LEU A 136 -4.56 4.19 -17.15
N ASP A 137 -5.26 3.33 -17.88
CA ASP A 137 -6.24 3.73 -18.88
C ASP A 137 -7.37 4.55 -18.25
N THR A 138 -7.90 4.11 -17.11
CA THR A 138 -8.90 4.87 -16.35
C THR A 138 -8.40 6.26 -15.96
N ILE A 139 -7.14 6.38 -15.54
CA ILE A 139 -6.53 7.65 -15.14
C ILE A 139 -6.28 8.55 -16.36
N LEU A 140 -5.72 7.99 -17.43
CA LEU A 140 -5.36 8.73 -18.64
C LEU A 140 -6.59 9.27 -19.38
N THR A 141 -7.69 8.53 -19.35
CA THR A 141 -8.95 8.91 -20.01
C THR A 141 -9.85 9.78 -19.14
N TYR A 142 -9.54 9.96 -17.86
CA TYR A 142 -10.35 10.74 -16.92
C TYR A 142 -10.48 12.21 -17.33
N LYS A 143 -9.38 12.83 -17.78
CA LYS A 143 -9.35 14.22 -18.29
C LYS A 143 -8.10 14.44 -19.17
N HIS A 144 -8.01 15.58 -19.83
CA HIS A 144 -6.76 16.04 -20.46
C HIS A 144 -5.80 16.55 -19.38
N TRP A 145 -4.61 15.99 -19.36
CA TRP A 145 -3.53 16.33 -18.42
C TRP A 145 -2.55 17.34 -19.03
#